data_75c39a0f80e32d6f0089ece316d3c851
#
_entry.id   75c39a0f80e32d6f0089ece316d3c851
#
_cell.length_a   1.000
_cell.length_b   1.000
_cell.length_c   1.000
_cell.angle_alpha   90.00
_cell.angle_beta   90.00
_cell.angle_gamma   90.00
#
_symmetry.space_group_name_H-M   'P 1'
#
loop_
_entity.id
_entity.type
_entity.pdbx_description
1 polymer ?
#
loop_
_entity_poly.entity_id
_entity_poly.type
_entity_poly.pdbx_seq_one_letter_code
_entity_poly.pdbx_strand_id
1 'polypeptide(L)'
;VRIRHLVVLASLAVACSKPMPPTIGAERATVTSVDAAGIGLDVDLAATNPNAEDLSVRELTAHLVLSGDRDVGTVTVPNTVTLAAGKTTPLSVHVSLKWSEMGTLAPLALAGADVPYVVDGTLSLGGMLQSIGVPFRLSGTIPRDQILRAALPPIPGLTR
;
A
#
# COMPACT_ATOMS: atom_id res chain seq x y z
N VAL A 1 43.11 -16.65 58.87
CA VAL A 1 41.82 -16.12 58.35
C VAL A 1 41.86 -16.12 56.84
N ARG A 2 41.07 -17.04 56.20
CA ARG A 2 41.04 -17.17 54.72
C ARG A 2 39.77 -16.44 54.26
N ILE A 3 39.98 -15.30 53.58
CA ILE A 3 38.91 -14.53 52.94
C ILE A 3 38.60 -15.23 51.58
N ARG A 4 37.44 -15.87 51.49
CA ARG A 4 36.91 -16.43 50.23
C ARG A 4 36.26 -15.30 49.45
N HIS A 5 36.89 -14.87 48.36
CA HIS A 5 36.28 -13.94 47.44
C HIS A 5 35.17 -14.66 46.65
N LEU A 6 33.94 -14.30 46.96
CA LEU A 6 32.75 -14.73 46.24
C LEU A 6 32.62 -13.83 45.00
N VAL A 7 33.07 -14.31 43.85
CA VAL A 7 32.85 -13.63 42.56
C VAL A 7 31.43 -13.94 42.11
N VAL A 8 30.52 -12.99 42.26
CA VAL A 8 29.18 -13.07 41.70
C VAL A 8 29.28 -12.69 40.24
N LEU A 9 29.23 -13.70 39.35
CA LEU A 9 29.06 -13.49 37.90
C LEU A 9 27.59 -13.06 37.67
N ALA A 10 27.37 -11.78 37.50
CA ALA A 10 26.10 -11.25 37.01
C ALA A 10 25.99 -11.57 35.51
N SER A 11 25.31 -12.64 35.17
CA SER A 11 24.96 -12.99 33.79
C SER A 11 23.97 -11.93 33.26
N LEU A 12 24.45 -10.97 32.46
CA LEU A 12 23.57 -10.13 31.65
C LEU A 12 22.93 -11.01 30.59
N ALA A 13 21.73 -11.47 30.83
CA ALA A 13 20.87 -12.03 29.82
C ALA A 13 20.45 -10.87 28.89
N VAL A 14 21.18 -10.68 27.80
CA VAL A 14 20.72 -9.86 26.68
C VAL A 14 19.52 -10.58 26.08
N ALA A 15 18.34 -10.21 26.52
CA ALA A 15 17.11 -10.66 25.91
C ALA A 15 17.07 -10.05 24.51
N CYS A 16 17.46 -10.81 23.48
CA CYS A 16 17.18 -10.49 22.10
C CYS A 16 15.67 -10.47 21.93
N SER A 17 15.05 -9.32 22.08
CA SER A 17 13.64 -9.14 21.78
C SER A 17 13.44 -9.34 20.28
N LYS A 18 12.67 -10.37 19.93
CA LYS A 18 12.31 -10.64 18.54
C LYS A 18 11.54 -9.42 18.02
N PRO A 19 11.93 -8.85 16.86
CA PRO A 19 11.21 -7.69 16.31
C PRO A 19 9.74 -8.03 16.11
N MET A 20 8.87 -7.13 16.55
CA MET A 20 7.43 -7.25 16.33
C MET A 20 7.08 -6.75 14.93
N PRO A 21 6.18 -7.45 14.20
CA PRO A 21 5.74 -6.96 12.90
C PRO A 21 5.03 -5.61 13.07
N PRO A 22 5.30 -4.63 12.22
CA PRO A 22 4.56 -3.38 12.19
C PRO A 22 3.09 -3.63 11.87
N THR A 23 2.24 -2.71 12.31
CA THR A 23 0.81 -2.73 11.99
C THR A 23 0.50 -1.67 10.93
N ILE A 24 -0.31 -2.03 9.93
CA ILE A 24 -0.78 -1.12 8.91
C ILE A 24 -2.25 -0.82 9.16
N GLY A 25 -2.56 0.45 9.43
CA GLY A 25 -3.89 1.01 9.31
C GLY A 25 -4.12 1.38 7.86
N ALA A 26 -5.05 0.70 7.18
CA ALA A 26 -5.46 1.06 5.84
C ALA A 26 -6.47 2.21 5.95
N GLU A 27 -6.11 3.42 5.49
CA GLU A 27 -6.96 4.59 5.67
C GLU A 27 -7.87 4.78 4.47
N ARG A 28 -7.29 4.93 3.27
CA ARG A 28 -8.06 5.23 2.06
C ARG A 28 -7.28 4.89 0.80
N ALA A 29 -8.00 4.50 -0.25
CA ALA A 29 -7.55 4.61 -1.62
C ALA A 29 -8.45 5.62 -2.34
N THR A 30 -7.86 6.54 -3.08
CA THR A 30 -8.59 7.57 -3.83
C THR A 30 -8.21 7.49 -5.29
N VAL A 31 -9.20 7.33 -6.17
CA VAL A 31 -8.97 7.36 -7.61
C VAL A 31 -8.66 8.78 -8.04
N THR A 32 -7.46 9.01 -8.57
CA THR A 32 -6.97 10.33 -9.02
C THR A 32 -7.18 10.54 -10.51
N SER A 33 -7.13 9.47 -11.30
CA SER A 33 -7.38 9.51 -12.74
C SER A 33 -8.00 8.22 -13.24
N VAL A 34 -8.85 8.34 -14.25
CA VAL A 34 -9.32 7.24 -15.11
C VAL A 34 -9.29 7.76 -16.52
N ASP A 35 -8.54 7.10 -17.38
CA ASP A 35 -8.42 7.45 -18.81
C ASP A 35 -8.30 6.18 -19.68
N ALA A 36 -8.14 6.36 -20.99
CA ALA A 36 -8.03 5.24 -21.91
C ALA A 36 -6.77 4.37 -21.71
N ALA A 37 -5.74 4.90 -21.04
CA ALA A 37 -4.48 4.20 -20.80
C ALA A 37 -4.49 3.40 -19.50
N GLY A 38 -5.23 3.87 -18.47
CA GLY A 38 -5.20 3.22 -17.17
C GLY A 38 -6.00 3.93 -16.09
N ILE A 39 -5.67 3.59 -14.86
CA ILE A 39 -6.24 4.16 -13.64
C ILE A 39 -5.12 4.56 -12.69
N GLY A 40 -5.22 5.76 -12.13
CA GLY A 40 -4.34 6.25 -11.07
C GLY A 40 -5.07 6.29 -9.73
N LEU A 41 -4.38 5.88 -8.69
CA LEU A 41 -4.88 5.91 -7.31
C LEU A 41 -3.82 6.47 -6.36
N ASP A 42 -4.26 7.20 -5.36
CA ASP A 42 -3.46 7.50 -4.17
C ASP A 42 -3.88 6.54 -3.05
N VAL A 43 -2.91 5.80 -2.53
CA VAL A 43 -3.08 4.84 -1.44
C VAL A 43 -2.51 5.47 -0.17
N ASP A 44 -3.39 5.77 0.79
CA ASP A 44 -3.04 6.35 2.08
C ASP A 44 -3.09 5.27 3.16
N LEU A 45 -1.99 5.10 3.88
CA LEU A 45 -1.78 4.12 4.93
C LEU A 45 -1.20 4.80 6.17
N ALA A 46 -1.50 4.26 7.35
CA ALA A 46 -0.82 4.61 8.59
C ALA A 46 0.00 3.41 9.07
N ALA A 47 1.32 3.51 9.01
CA ALA A 47 2.22 2.43 9.43
C ALA A 47 2.74 2.69 10.83
N THR A 48 2.46 1.81 11.78
CA THR A 48 2.95 1.89 13.16
C THR A 48 4.10 0.91 13.37
N ASN A 49 5.25 1.44 13.73
CA ASN A 49 6.42 0.65 14.09
C ASN A 49 6.48 0.45 15.61
N PRO A 50 6.18 -0.76 16.14
CA PRO A 50 6.21 -1.02 17.58
C PRO A 50 7.63 -1.27 18.13
N ASN A 51 8.65 -1.29 17.27
CA ASN A 51 10.02 -1.61 17.64
C ASN A 51 10.78 -0.39 18.17
N ALA A 52 11.86 -0.66 18.90
CA ALA A 52 12.79 0.36 19.38
C ALA A 52 13.77 0.86 18.31
N GLU A 53 13.75 0.27 17.12
CA GLU A 53 14.60 0.60 15.98
C GLU A 53 13.75 1.07 14.80
N ASP A 54 14.33 1.95 13.98
CA ASP A 54 13.71 2.43 12.76
C ASP A 54 13.61 1.31 11.72
N LEU A 55 12.52 1.28 10.98
CA LEU A 55 12.31 0.38 9.84
C LEU A 55 12.20 1.18 8.54
N SER A 56 12.77 0.66 7.47
CA SER A 56 12.66 1.29 6.15
C SER A 56 11.55 0.63 5.33
N VAL A 57 10.66 1.42 4.76
CA VAL A 57 9.77 0.97 3.71
C VAL A 57 10.61 0.77 2.45
N ARG A 58 10.44 -0.37 1.77
CA ARG A 58 11.16 -0.69 0.52
C ARG A 58 10.29 -0.53 -0.69
N GLU A 59 9.10 -1.09 -0.62
CA GLU A 59 8.16 -1.08 -1.73
C GLU A 59 6.73 -1.29 -1.24
N LEU A 60 5.79 -0.84 -2.03
CA LEU A 60 4.38 -1.13 -1.90
C LEU A 60 3.95 -1.90 -3.16
N THR A 61 3.40 -3.08 -2.98
CA THR A 61 2.72 -3.83 -4.04
C THR A 61 1.22 -3.64 -3.88
N ALA A 62 0.53 -3.30 -4.96
CA ALA A 62 -0.91 -3.12 -5.00
C ALA A 62 -1.51 -3.90 -6.16
N HIS A 63 -2.59 -4.62 -5.90
CA HIS A 63 -3.42 -5.35 -6.84
C HIS A 63 -4.82 -4.75 -6.84
N LEU A 64 -5.33 -4.37 -8.00
CA LEU A 64 -6.62 -3.71 -8.17
C LEU A 64 -7.63 -4.62 -8.87
N VAL A 65 -8.80 -4.74 -8.26
CA VAL A 65 -9.95 -5.45 -8.82
C VAL A 65 -11.14 -4.50 -8.88
N LEU A 66 -11.84 -4.47 -10.01
CA LEU A 66 -13.06 -3.69 -10.23
C LEU A 66 -14.30 -4.61 -10.25
N SER A 67 -15.41 -4.12 -9.72
CA SER A 67 -16.72 -4.83 -9.71
C SER A 67 -16.66 -6.26 -9.17
N GLY A 68 -15.66 -6.59 -8.36
CA GLY A 68 -15.50 -7.88 -7.68
C GLY A 68 -14.85 -9.00 -8.50
N ASP A 69 -14.78 -8.89 -9.83
CA ASP A 69 -14.30 -9.96 -10.72
C ASP A 69 -13.33 -9.48 -11.82
N ARG A 70 -13.19 -8.17 -12.01
CA ARG A 70 -12.34 -7.61 -13.08
C ARG A 70 -10.97 -7.26 -12.57
N ASP A 71 -10.03 -8.13 -12.81
CA ASP A 71 -8.62 -7.91 -12.51
C ASP A 71 -8.04 -6.82 -13.43
N VAL A 72 -7.55 -5.73 -12.84
CA VAL A 72 -6.83 -4.68 -13.58
C VAL A 72 -5.34 -4.98 -13.63
N GLY A 73 -4.82 -5.63 -12.60
CA GLY A 73 -3.43 -6.02 -12.50
C GLY A 73 -2.77 -5.63 -11.19
N THR A 74 -1.48 -5.90 -11.14
CA THR A 74 -0.62 -5.64 -9.99
C THR A 74 0.50 -4.68 -10.38
N VAL A 75 0.82 -3.75 -9.48
CA VAL A 75 1.96 -2.84 -9.63
C VAL A 75 2.77 -2.84 -8.35
N THR A 76 4.09 -2.69 -8.49
CA THR A 76 5.02 -2.50 -7.37
C THR A 76 5.66 -1.12 -7.49
N VAL A 77 5.53 -0.33 -6.43
CA VAL A 77 6.07 1.03 -6.34
C VAL A 77 7.19 1.04 -5.31
N PRO A 78 8.43 1.36 -5.70
CA PRO A 78 9.52 1.54 -4.75
C PRO A 78 9.21 2.70 -3.80
N ASN A 79 9.57 2.54 -2.54
CA ASN A 79 9.39 3.58 -1.53
C ASN A 79 10.60 3.59 -0.58
N THR A 80 10.97 4.76 -0.06
CA THR A 80 12.14 4.94 0.81
C THR A 80 11.81 5.67 2.10
N VAL A 81 10.57 5.56 2.57
CA VAL A 81 10.15 6.21 3.82
C VAL A 81 10.66 5.40 5.02
N THR A 82 11.11 6.11 6.05
CA THR A 82 11.52 5.52 7.33
C THR A 82 10.37 5.57 8.33
N LEU A 83 10.04 4.42 8.89
CA LEU A 83 9.11 4.30 10.02
C LEU A 83 9.91 4.45 11.32
N ALA A 84 9.82 5.61 11.95
CA ALA A 84 10.54 5.87 13.18
C ALA A 84 10.11 4.93 14.32
N ALA A 85 11.06 4.56 15.16
CA ALA A 85 10.86 3.68 16.32
C ALA A 85 9.71 4.14 17.22
N GLY A 86 8.79 3.26 17.55
CA GLY A 86 7.65 3.51 18.45
C GLY A 86 6.61 4.50 17.90
N LYS A 87 6.63 4.85 16.60
CA LYS A 87 5.75 5.87 16.02
C LYS A 87 4.85 5.32 14.92
N THR A 88 3.77 6.06 14.68
CA THR A 88 2.92 5.91 13.49
C THR A 88 3.35 6.93 12.45
N THR A 89 3.62 6.48 11.23
CA THR A 89 4.04 7.29 10.09
C THR A 89 2.96 7.21 9.01
N PRO A 90 2.40 8.35 8.55
CA PRO A 90 1.53 8.36 7.39
C PRO A 90 2.33 8.10 6.12
N LEU A 91 1.78 7.30 5.23
CA LEU A 91 2.34 6.94 3.93
C LEU A 91 1.30 7.25 2.86
N SER A 92 1.67 8.02 1.86
CA SER A 92 0.84 8.24 0.67
C SER A 92 1.63 7.80 -0.55
N VAL A 93 1.10 6.85 -1.30
CA VAL A 93 1.76 6.26 -2.45
C VAL A 93 0.86 6.38 -3.68
N HIS A 94 1.37 7.06 -4.71
CA HIS A 94 0.70 7.12 -6.00
C HIS A 94 0.95 5.83 -6.78
N VAL A 95 -0.15 5.19 -7.21
CA VAL A 95 -0.17 3.93 -7.93
C VAL A 95 -0.82 4.15 -9.30
N SER A 96 -0.14 3.73 -10.37
CA SER A 96 -0.69 3.79 -11.73
C SER A 96 -0.71 2.39 -12.33
N LEU A 97 -1.90 1.95 -12.74
CA LEU A 97 -2.11 0.67 -13.41
C LEU A 97 -2.61 0.92 -14.84
N LYS A 98 -2.05 0.19 -15.79
CA LYS A 98 -2.54 0.19 -17.17
C LYS A 98 -3.66 -0.83 -17.31
N TRP A 99 -4.62 -0.53 -18.18
CA TRP A 99 -5.63 -1.54 -18.51
C TRP A 99 -4.94 -2.75 -19.16
N SER A 100 -5.22 -3.94 -18.64
CA SER A 100 -4.72 -5.20 -19.23
C SER A 100 -5.31 -5.46 -20.63
N GLU A 101 -6.53 -4.98 -20.85
CA GLU A 101 -7.23 -5.08 -22.13
C GLU A 101 -7.97 -3.78 -22.44
N MET A 102 -7.90 -3.33 -23.69
CA MET A 102 -8.60 -2.11 -24.15
C MET A 102 -10.13 -2.20 -24.01
N GLY A 103 -10.68 -3.41 -23.87
CA GLY A 103 -12.12 -3.66 -23.70
C GLY A 103 -12.64 -3.49 -22.27
N THR A 104 -11.79 -3.24 -21.27
CA THR A 104 -12.20 -3.22 -19.85
C THR A 104 -13.13 -2.05 -19.52
N LEU A 105 -12.97 -0.88 -20.13
CA LEU A 105 -13.78 0.32 -19.81
C LEU A 105 -15.17 0.29 -20.41
N ALA A 106 -15.34 -0.23 -21.62
CA ALA A 106 -16.62 -0.17 -22.32
C ALA A 106 -17.77 -0.87 -21.57
N PRO A 107 -17.62 -2.10 -21.04
CA PRO A 107 -18.64 -2.74 -20.22
C PRO A 107 -18.94 -1.99 -18.92
N LEU A 108 -17.94 -1.38 -18.28
CA LEU A 108 -18.12 -0.59 -17.06
C LEU A 108 -18.91 0.70 -17.34
N ALA A 109 -18.62 1.38 -18.46
CA ALA A 109 -19.36 2.55 -18.89
C ALA A 109 -20.82 2.23 -19.21
N LEU A 110 -21.08 1.07 -19.84
CA LEU A 110 -22.44 0.60 -20.20
C LEU A 110 -23.26 0.13 -18.98
N ALA A 111 -22.61 -0.31 -17.90
CA ALA A 111 -23.29 -0.75 -16.68
C ALA A 111 -24.11 0.36 -16.02
N GLY A 112 -23.79 1.63 -16.31
CA GLY A 112 -24.61 2.77 -15.91
C GLY A 112 -24.63 3.09 -14.41
N ALA A 113 -23.76 2.45 -13.63
CA ALA A 113 -23.63 2.59 -12.18
C ALA A 113 -22.20 2.98 -11.80
N ASP A 114 -22.02 3.41 -10.56
CA ASP A 114 -20.71 3.58 -9.96
C ASP A 114 -19.99 2.23 -9.89
N VAL A 115 -18.67 2.23 -10.05
CA VAL A 115 -17.86 1.01 -10.11
C VAL A 115 -17.14 0.80 -8.79
N PRO A 116 -17.53 -0.21 -7.99
CA PRO A 116 -16.79 -0.55 -6.78
C PRO A 116 -15.41 -1.11 -7.13
N TYR A 117 -14.43 -0.81 -6.29
CA TYR A 117 -13.09 -1.36 -6.42
C TYR A 117 -12.54 -1.85 -5.09
N VAL A 118 -11.59 -2.76 -5.19
CA VAL A 118 -10.78 -3.26 -4.07
C VAL A 118 -9.31 -3.17 -4.44
N VAL A 119 -8.51 -2.66 -3.53
CA VAL A 119 -7.05 -2.66 -3.60
C VAL A 119 -6.54 -3.58 -2.51
N ASP A 120 -5.99 -4.72 -2.90
CA ASP A 120 -5.26 -5.61 -2.01
C ASP A 120 -3.77 -5.36 -2.21
N GLY A 121 -3.00 -5.30 -1.12
CA GLY A 121 -1.59 -5.00 -1.27
C GLY A 121 -0.74 -5.50 -0.12
N THR A 122 0.57 -5.30 -0.29
CA THR A 122 1.58 -5.62 0.71
C THR A 122 2.59 -4.48 0.78
N LEU A 123 2.83 -3.99 2.00
CA LEU A 123 3.92 -3.08 2.28
C LEU A 123 5.14 -3.89 2.72
N SER A 124 6.21 -3.85 1.93
CA SER A 124 7.48 -4.51 2.22
C SER A 124 8.36 -3.60 3.06
N LEU A 125 8.70 -4.06 4.26
CA LEU A 125 9.53 -3.35 5.22
C LEU A 125 10.88 -4.05 5.35
N GLY A 126 11.95 -3.28 5.39
CA GLY A 126 13.31 -3.81 5.56
C GLY A 126 13.95 -3.28 6.83
N GLY A 127 14.53 -4.19 7.64
CA GLY A 127 15.54 -3.91 8.64
C GLY A 127 16.88 -4.48 8.17
N MET A 128 17.93 -4.36 8.98
CA MET A 128 19.28 -4.81 8.60
C MET A 128 19.38 -6.28 8.19
N LEU A 129 18.45 -7.15 8.62
CA LEU A 129 18.56 -8.61 8.46
C LEU A 129 17.32 -9.30 7.89
N GLN A 130 16.16 -8.63 7.78
CA GLN A 130 14.92 -9.27 7.31
C GLN A 130 14.01 -8.30 6.56
N SER A 131 13.33 -8.83 5.53
CA SER A 131 12.21 -8.16 4.88
C SER A 131 10.90 -8.72 5.44
N ILE A 132 9.99 -7.84 5.86
CA ILE A 132 8.68 -8.20 6.39
C ILE A 132 7.62 -7.62 5.47
N GLY A 133 6.75 -8.49 4.93
CA GLY A 133 5.58 -8.06 4.17
C GLY A 133 4.38 -7.90 5.10
N VAL A 134 3.76 -6.73 5.11
CA VAL A 134 2.53 -6.47 5.88
C VAL A 134 1.39 -6.22 4.91
N PRO A 135 0.36 -7.09 4.89
CA PRO A 135 -0.75 -6.95 3.97
C PRO A 135 -1.68 -5.80 4.39
N PHE A 136 -2.35 -5.21 3.40
CA PHE A 136 -3.43 -4.26 3.58
C PHE A 136 -4.53 -4.49 2.55
N ARG A 137 -5.75 -4.01 2.86
CA ARG A 137 -6.90 -4.04 1.95
C ARG A 137 -7.69 -2.77 2.09
N LEU A 138 -8.01 -2.15 0.95
CA LEU A 138 -8.81 -0.94 0.83
C LEU A 138 -9.93 -1.18 -0.18
N SER A 139 -11.03 -0.47 -0.02
CA SER A 139 -12.13 -0.48 -0.98
C SER A 139 -12.67 0.93 -1.19
N GLY A 140 -13.27 1.13 -2.33
CA GLY A 140 -13.88 2.40 -2.68
C GLY A 140 -14.79 2.26 -3.90
N THR A 141 -15.17 3.41 -4.45
CA THR A 141 -16.08 3.47 -5.60
C THR A 141 -15.61 4.54 -6.57
N ILE A 142 -15.57 4.20 -7.85
CA ILE A 142 -15.30 5.14 -8.95
C ILE A 142 -16.65 5.68 -9.42
N PRO A 143 -16.87 6.99 -9.39
CA PRO A 143 -18.08 7.59 -9.90
C PRO A 143 -18.29 7.28 -11.40
N ARG A 144 -19.52 6.98 -11.78
CA ARG A 144 -19.89 6.65 -13.16
C ARG A 144 -19.41 7.71 -14.18
N ASP A 145 -19.49 8.96 -13.82
CA ASP A 145 -19.12 10.06 -14.71
C ASP A 145 -17.62 10.07 -15.05
N GLN A 146 -16.75 9.58 -14.15
CA GLN A 146 -15.33 9.39 -14.43
C GLN A 146 -15.11 8.27 -15.46
N ILE A 147 -15.81 7.15 -15.30
CA ILE A 147 -15.74 6.03 -16.25
C ILE A 147 -16.24 6.44 -17.64
N LEU A 148 -17.37 7.16 -17.69
CA LEU A 148 -17.91 7.64 -18.98
C LEU A 148 -16.94 8.58 -19.68
N ARG A 149 -16.33 9.52 -18.98
CA ARG A 149 -15.32 10.43 -19.54
C ARG A 149 -14.11 9.69 -20.09
N ALA A 150 -13.66 8.64 -19.39
CA ALA A 150 -12.53 7.81 -19.82
C ALA A 150 -12.84 6.95 -21.06
N ALA A 151 -14.07 6.47 -21.18
CA ALA A 151 -14.52 5.62 -22.29
C ALA A 151 -14.86 6.39 -23.57
N LEU A 152 -15.14 7.69 -23.46
CA LEU A 152 -15.46 8.54 -24.62
C LEU A 152 -14.18 9.10 -25.23
N PRO A 153 -13.99 8.98 -26.56
CA PRO A 153 -12.85 9.61 -27.23
C PRO A 153 -12.93 11.14 -27.06
N PRO A 154 -11.79 11.82 -26.92
CA PRO A 154 -11.79 13.29 -26.87
C PRO A 154 -12.43 13.84 -28.15
N ILE A 155 -13.46 14.67 -28.01
CA ILE A 155 -14.11 15.32 -29.14
C ILE A 155 -13.17 16.42 -29.61
N PRO A 156 -12.58 16.34 -30.83
CA PRO A 156 -11.71 17.39 -31.36
C PRO A 156 -12.50 18.69 -31.50
N GLY A 157 -12.04 19.75 -30.83
CA GLY A 157 -12.62 21.11 -30.94
C GLY A 157 -13.41 21.63 -29.76
N LEU A 158 -13.62 20.87 -28.68
CA LEU A 158 -14.16 21.34 -27.41
C LEU A 158 -13.03 21.54 -26.39
N THR A 159 -12.18 22.54 -26.64
CA THR A 159 -11.31 23.09 -25.57
C THR A 159 -12.15 23.98 -24.68
N ARG A 160 -12.19 23.68 -23.38
CA ARG A 160 -12.65 24.59 -22.33
C ARG A 160 -11.64 25.69 -22.08
#